data_5a0d92b05b2549cbf9566124ba6bc434
#
_entry.id   5a0d92b05b2549cbf9566124ba6bc434
#
_cell.length_a   1.000
_cell.length_b   1.000
_cell.length_c   1.000
_cell.angle_alpha   90.00
_cell.angle_beta   90.00
_cell.angle_gamma   90.00
#
_symmetry.space_group_name_H-M   'P 1'
#
loop_
_entity.id
_entity.type
_entity.pdbx_description
1 polymer ?
#
loop_
_entity_poly.entity_id
_entity_poly.type
_entity_poly.pdbx_seq_one_letter_code
_entity_poly.pdbx_strand_id
1 'polypeptide(L)'
;MIKPWKLIKSEWALNEKWYKVRRDTVEIKPGKIIDDYFLAMFNDIVIILAITPENNVVLVRQYKHGAGEIIMELPAGYMDDGEDDPLQAAKRELQEETGFTSDEWEYFGYFYANSTKAKGNNTHLYLAKNAQKTADQQFDENEDIEVLIKPFSEALAMAKSGELQGVDTVLALMLAKEKLEN
;
A
#
# COMPACT_ATOMS: atom_id res chain seq x y z
N MET A 1 6.56 29.48 -14.43
CA MET A 1 6.22 28.05 -14.58
C MET A 1 7.12 27.25 -13.65
N ILE A 2 6.57 26.35 -12.84
CA ILE A 2 7.35 25.44 -11.95
C ILE A 2 8.12 24.46 -12.82
N LYS A 3 9.40 24.25 -12.50
CA LYS A 3 10.27 23.31 -13.21
C LYS A 3 10.75 22.22 -12.25
N PRO A 4 10.97 20.99 -12.73
CA PRO A 4 11.64 19.95 -11.94
C PRO A 4 13.03 20.41 -11.48
N TRP A 5 13.43 19.94 -10.31
CA TRP A 5 14.79 20.17 -9.82
C TRP A 5 15.78 19.35 -10.64
N LYS A 6 16.99 19.87 -10.76
CA LYS A 6 18.07 19.17 -11.45
C LYS A 6 18.85 18.31 -10.44
N LEU A 7 18.86 17.01 -10.65
CA LEU A 7 19.72 16.10 -9.91
C LEU A 7 21.18 16.27 -10.37
N ILE A 8 22.08 16.58 -9.43
CA ILE A 8 23.52 16.76 -9.69
C ILE A 8 24.29 15.50 -9.33
N LYS A 9 24.01 14.93 -8.15
CA LYS A 9 24.70 13.75 -7.63
C LYS A 9 23.73 12.93 -6.76
N SER A 10 23.94 11.61 -6.75
CA SER A 10 23.30 10.69 -5.81
C SER A 10 24.36 9.78 -5.20
N GLU A 11 24.19 9.46 -3.92
CA GLU A 11 25.01 8.49 -3.21
C GLU A 11 24.17 7.79 -2.14
N TRP A 12 24.56 6.56 -1.78
CA TRP A 12 23.90 5.85 -0.69
C TRP A 12 24.40 6.38 0.66
N ALA A 13 23.46 6.89 1.47
CA ALA A 13 23.71 7.22 2.87
C ALA A 13 23.55 5.99 3.78
N LEU A 14 22.62 5.09 3.41
CA LEU A 14 22.42 3.77 4.01
C LEU A 14 22.03 2.81 2.90
N ASN A 15 22.62 1.61 2.89
CA ASN A 15 22.31 0.60 1.87
C ASN A 15 22.26 -0.79 2.53
N GLU A 16 21.17 -1.03 3.27
CA GLU A 16 20.92 -2.31 3.93
C GLU A 16 19.83 -3.10 3.18
N LYS A 17 19.75 -4.40 3.43
CA LYS A 17 18.80 -5.30 2.72
C LYS A 17 17.37 -4.78 2.75
N TRP A 18 16.91 -4.35 3.93
CA TRP A 18 15.50 -4.00 4.18
C TRP A 18 15.24 -2.49 4.22
N TYR A 19 16.28 -1.66 4.25
CA TYR A 19 16.11 -0.22 4.32
C TYR A 19 17.26 0.50 3.62
N LYS A 20 16.92 1.31 2.63
CA LYS A 20 17.89 2.05 1.84
C LYS A 20 17.59 3.54 1.92
N VAL A 21 18.61 4.37 2.09
CA VAL A 21 18.50 5.83 2.08
C VAL A 21 19.50 6.40 1.07
N ARG A 22 18.98 7.18 0.14
CA ARG A 22 19.77 7.90 -0.85
C ARG A 22 19.94 9.35 -0.42
N ARG A 23 21.14 9.89 -0.52
CA ARG A 23 21.44 11.30 -0.39
C ARG A 23 21.64 11.90 -1.77
N ASP A 24 20.80 12.90 -2.10
CA ASP A 24 20.86 13.61 -3.36
C ASP A 24 21.39 15.02 -3.18
N THR A 25 22.22 15.46 -4.12
CA THR A 25 22.55 16.87 -4.34
C THR A 25 21.68 17.37 -5.49
N VAL A 26 20.87 18.37 -5.25
CA VAL A 26 19.91 18.90 -6.23
C VAL A 26 20.03 20.42 -6.39
N GLU A 27 19.87 20.89 -7.61
CA GLU A 27 19.70 22.33 -7.91
C GLU A 27 18.23 22.64 -8.05
N ILE A 28 17.66 23.38 -7.10
CA ILE A 28 16.23 23.71 -7.06
C ILE A 28 15.86 24.93 -7.91
N LYS A 29 16.83 25.84 -8.10
CA LYS A 29 16.82 27.00 -8.99
C LYS A 29 18.25 27.29 -9.40
N PRO A 30 18.51 28.02 -10.51
CA PRO A 30 19.86 28.36 -10.92
C PRO A 30 20.71 28.92 -9.77
N GLY A 31 21.80 28.23 -9.45
CA GLY A 31 22.74 28.57 -8.38
C GLY A 31 22.28 28.24 -6.95
N LYS A 32 21.07 27.70 -6.75
CA LYS A 32 20.59 27.29 -5.42
C LYS A 32 20.66 25.76 -5.28
N ILE A 33 21.65 25.28 -4.57
CA ILE A 33 21.93 23.85 -4.36
C ILE A 33 21.50 23.43 -2.95
N ILE A 34 20.95 22.23 -2.84
CA ILE A 34 20.74 21.44 -1.62
C ILE A 34 21.58 20.19 -1.78
N ASP A 35 22.48 19.90 -0.86
CA ASP A 35 23.43 18.78 -0.94
C ASP A 35 23.17 17.66 0.06
N ASP A 36 22.11 17.77 0.83
CA ASP A 36 21.67 16.85 1.88
C ASP A 36 20.20 16.46 1.76
N TYR A 37 19.70 16.29 0.53
CA TYR A 37 18.31 15.85 0.32
C TYR A 37 18.22 14.32 0.44
N PHE A 38 17.71 13.84 1.57
CA PHE A 38 17.59 12.41 1.84
C PHE A 38 16.25 11.87 1.39
N LEU A 39 16.30 10.71 0.71
CA LEU A 39 15.13 9.93 0.27
C LEU A 39 15.24 8.51 0.79
N ALA A 40 14.22 8.04 1.50
CA ALA A 40 14.02 6.62 1.72
C ALA A 40 13.62 5.97 0.38
N MET A 41 14.17 4.79 0.10
CA MET A 41 13.98 4.07 -1.17
C MET A 41 13.19 2.81 -0.91
N PHE A 42 12.05 2.66 -1.56
CA PHE A 42 11.15 1.52 -1.44
C PHE A 42 10.66 1.08 -2.82
N ASN A 43 10.14 -0.12 -2.91
CA ASN A 43 9.27 -0.54 -3.99
C ASN A 43 7.89 0.09 -3.80
N ASP A 44 7.08 0.11 -4.84
CA ASP A 44 5.68 0.51 -4.73
C ASP A 44 4.89 -0.60 -4.00
N ILE A 45 3.75 -0.24 -3.45
CA ILE A 45 2.89 -1.10 -2.64
C ILE A 45 1.54 -1.31 -3.34
N VAL A 46 0.99 -2.50 -3.23
CA VAL A 46 -0.38 -2.78 -3.63
C VAL A 46 -1.28 -2.87 -2.40
N ILE A 47 -2.47 -2.27 -2.48
CA ILE A 47 -3.51 -2.31 -1.44
C ILE A 47 -4.77 -2.88 -2.07
N ILE A 48 -5.39 -3.86 -1.44
CA ILE A 48 -6.49 -4.59 -2.02
C ILE A 48 -7.76 -4.48 -1.16
N LEU A 49 -8.75 -3.77 -1.66
CA LEU A 49 -10.11 -3.83 -1.11
C LEU A 49 -10.82 -5.05 -1.70
N ALA A 50 -10.77 -6.18 -1.00
CA ALA A 50 -11.47 -7.39 -1.40
C ALA A 50 -12.87 -7.42 -0.79
N ILE A 51 -13.90 -7.55 -1.66
CA ILE A 51 -15.30 -7.61 -1.27
C ILE A 51 -15.89 -8.96 -1.69
N THR A 52 -16.48 -9.68 -0.72
CA THR A 52 -17.13 -10.96 -0.96
C THR A 52 -18.51 -10.80 -1.63
N PRO A 53 -19.10 -11.88 -2.19
CA PRO A 53 -20.46 -11.83 -2.74
C PRO A 53 -21.52 -11.35 -1.75
N GLU A 54 -21.30 -11.56 -0.44
CA GLU A 54 -22.19 -11.11 0.64
C GLU A 54 -21.95 -9.65 1.05
N ASN A 55 -21.15 -8.90 0.27
CA ASN A 55 -20.79 -7.52 0.54
C ASN A 55 -20.01 -7.33 1.86
N ASN A 56 -19.14 -8.28 2.18
CA ASN A 56 -18.19 -8.16 3.28
C ASN A 56 -16.81 -7.78 2.77
N VAL A 57 -16.08 -6.99 3.56
CA VAL A 57 -14.68 -6.63 3.34
C VAL A 57 -13.78 -7.65 4.02
N VAL A 58 -12.77 -8.11 3.29
CA VAL A 58 -11.68 -8.92 3.85
C VAL A 58 -10.64 -7.96 4.42
N LEU A 59 -10.39 -8.08 5.72
CA LEU A 59 -9.40 -7.30 6.47
C LEU A 59 -8.34 -8.23 7.04
N VAL A 60 -7.18 -7.68 7.31
CA VAL A 60 -6.10 -8.36 8.02
C VAL A 60 -5.78 -7.63 9.32
N ARG A 61 -5.35 -8.37 10.33
CA ARG A 61 -4.90 -7.82 11.61
C ARG A 61 -3.52 -8.38 11.94
N GLN A 62 -2.55 -7.50 12.16
CA GLN A 62 -1.17 -7.87 12.42
C GLN A 62 -0.44 -6.84 13.27
N TYR A 63 0.65 -7.24 13.93
CA TYR A 63 1.53 -6.31 14.63
C TYR A 63 2.39 -5.54 13.65
N LYS A 64 2.35 -4.22 13.70
CA LYS A 64 3.22 -3.33 12.90
C LYS A 64 4.25 -2.67 13.81
N HIS A 65 5.49 -3.12 13.72
CA HIS A 65 6.57 -2.66 14.59
C HIS A 65 6.81 -1.14 14.51
N GLY A 66 6.64 -0.54 13.34
CA GLY A 66 6.79 0.91 13.16
C GLY A 66 5.74 1.74 13.91
N ALA A 67 4.53 1.20 14.10
CA ALA A 67 3.47 1.80 14.90
C ALA A 67 3.56 1.38 16.39
N GLY A 68 4.19 0.24 16.67
CA GLY A 68 4.22 -0.38 18.02
C GLY A 68 2.89 -0.99 18.44
N GLU A 69 1.97 -1.23 17.50
CA GLU A 69 0.58 -1.63 17.77
C GLU A 69 0.13 -2.77 16.84
N ILE A 70 -0.93 -3.47 17.25
CA ILE A 70 -1.68 -4.37 16.38
C ILE A 70 -2.66 -3.54 15.58
N ILE A 71 -2.53 -3.54 14.26
CA ILE A 71 -3.33 -2.73 13.35
C ILE A 71 -4.26 -3.64 12.53
N MET A 72 -5.47 -3.16 12.28
CA MET A 72 -6.40 -3.73 11.32
C MET A 72 -6.40 -2.89 10.05
N GLU A 73 -6.19 -3.54 8.91
CA GLU A 73 -6.03 -2.89 7.62
C GLU A 73 -6.51 -3.78 6.46
N LEU A 74 -6.48 -3.26 5.25
CA LEU A 74 -6.68 -4.06 4.04
C LEU A 74 -5.44 -4.91 3.75
N PRO A 75 -5.57 -6.07 3.09
CA PRO A 75 -4.44 -6.83 2.55
C PRO A 75 -3.55 -5.94 1.68
N ALA A 76 -2.24 -6.03 1.88
CA ALA A 76 -1.28 -5.14 1.25
C ALA A 76 0.15 -5.66 1.31
N GLY A 77 0.89 -5.49 0.22
CA GLY A 77 2.31 -5.82 0.21
C GLY A 77 3.12 -5.03 -0.80
N TYR A 78 4.44 -5.13 -0.67
CA TYR A 78 5.35 -4.53 -1.63
C TYR A 78 5.41 -5.34 -2.91
N MET A 79 5.51 -4.64 -4.03
CA MET A 79 5.90 -5.27 -5.29
C MET A 79 7.33 -5.81 -5.16
N ASP A 80 7.58 -6.99 -5.69
CA ASP A 80 8.91 -7.59 -5.71
C ASP A 80 9.86 -6.86 -6.66
N ASP A 81 11.18 -7.02 -6.46
CA ASP A 81 12.19 -6.48 -7.36
C ASP A 81 12.02 -7.07 -8.77
N GLY A 82 11.67 -6.22 -9.73
CA GLY A 82 11.44 -6.62 -11.13
C GLY A 82 9.99 -7.03 -11.44
N GLU A 83 9.08 -6.92 -10.51
CA GLU A 83 7.65 -7.09 -10.73
C GLU A 83 7.08 -5.79 -11.33
N ASP A 84 6.73 -5.83 -12.63
CA ASP A 84 6.28 -4.66 -13.39
C ASP A 84 4.74 -4.55 -13.47
N ASP A 85 4.00 -5.59 -13.06
CA ASP A 85 2.53 -5.60 -13.11
C ASP A 85 1.92 -5.53 -11.71
N PRO A 86 1.45 -4.34 -11.27
CA PRO A 86 0.84 -4.18 -9.95
C PRO A 86 -0.42 -5.05 -9.72
N LEU A 87 -1.12 -5.44 -10.80
CA LEU A 87 -2.27 -6.33 -10.66
C LEU A 87 -1.85 -7.76 -10.28
N GLN A 88 -0.73 -8.24 -10.81
CA GLN A 88 -0.22 -9.57 -10.41
C GLN A 88 0.26 -9.54 -8.96
N ALA A 89 0.96 -8.49 -8.54
CA ALA A 89 1.32 -8.27 -7.14
C ALA A 89 0.07 -8.27 -6.24
N ALA A 90 -0.98 -7.54 -6.62
CA ALA A 90 -2.21 -7.49 -5.84
C ALA A 90 -2.91 -8.85 -5.71
N LYS A 91 -2.89 -9.67 -6.78
CA LYS A 91 -3.45 -11.04 -6.75
C LYS A 91 -2.64 -11.95 -5.85
N ARG A 92 -1.31 -11.87 -5.91
CA ARG A 92 -0.39 -12.64 -5.08
C ARG A 92 -0.60 -12.31 -3.60
N GLU A 93 -0.53 -11.03 -3.22
CA GLU A 93 -0.68 -10.57 -1.84
C GLU A 93 -2.05 -10.94 -1.24
N LEU A 94 -3.14 -10.74 -2.00
CA LEU A 94 -4.46 -11.13 -1.52
C LEU A 94 -4.53 -12.63 -1.19
N GLN A 95 -3.96 -13.47 -2.06
CA GLN A 95 -3.96 -14.91 -1.85
C GLN A 95 -3.03 -15.32 -0.71
N GLU A 96 -1.81 -14.78 -0.63
CA GLU A 96 -0.82 -15.12 0.38
C GLU A 96 -1.29 -14.71 1.78
N GLU A 97 -1.71 -13.47 1.97
CA GLU A 97 -2.14 -12.97 3.28
C GLU A 97 -3.50 -13.51 3.74
N THR A 98 -4.42 -13.82 2.81
CA THR A 98 -5.81 -14.11 3.20
C THR A 98 -6.36 -15.45 2.72
N GLY A 99 -5.76 -16.05 1.71
CA GLY A 99 -6.31 -17.21 1.00
C GLY A 99 -7.48 -16.86 0.08
N PHE A 100 -7.82 -15.58 -0.08
CA PHE A 100 -8.89 -15.14 -0.99
C PHE A 100 -8.34 -14.87 -2.39
N THR A 101 -9.19 -15.11 -3.40
CA THR A 101 -8.93 -14.76 -4.80
C THR A 101 -10.15 -14.13 -5.43
N SER A 102 -9.95 -13.42 -6.54
CA SER A 102 -11.02 -12.85 -7.36
C SER A 102 -10.65 -12.90 -8.84
N ASP A 103 -11.64 -13.01 -9.70
CA ASP A 103 -11.50 -12.84 -11.15
C ASP A 103 -11.90 -11.43 -11.62
N GLU A 104 -12.51 -10.64 -10.74
CA GLU A 104 -13.06 -9.31 -11.05
C GLU A 104 -12.29 -8.21 -10.34
N TRP A 105 -11.46 -7.48 -11.10
CA TRP A 105 -10.57 -6.45 -10.57
C TRP A 105 -10.87 -5.08 -11.17
N GLU A 106 -10.83 -4.05 -10.33
CA GLU A 106 -10.95 -2.66 -10.73
C GLU A 106 -9.81 -1.84 -10.13
N TYR A 107 -9.09 -1.11 -10.99
CA TYR A 107 -8.01 -0.23 -10.55
C TYR A 107 -8.59 1.11 -10.06
N PHE A 108 -8.32 1.47 -8.82
CA PHE A 108 -8.79 2.74 -8.24
C PHE A 108 -7.82 3.89 -8.45
N GLY A 109 -6.55 3.60 -8.66
CA GLY A 109 -5.56 4.63 -8.95
C GLY A 109 -4.21 4.41 -8.30
N TYR A 110 -3.32 5.38 -8.55
CA TYR A 110 -1.96 5.46 -8.04
C TYR A 110 -1.83 6.68 -7.14
N PHE A 111 -1.38 6.48 -5.91
CA PHE A 111 -1.35 7.51 -4.88
C PHE A 111 0.04 7.63 -4.28
N TYR A 112 0.47 8.87 -4.00
CA TYR A 112 1.73 9.15 -3.34
C TYR A 112 1.57 9.12 -1.82
N ALA A 113 2.16 8.14 -1.14
CA ALA A 113 2.14 8.07 0.32
C ALA A 113 3.07 9.11 0.95
N ASN A 114 4.27 9.31 0.39
CA ASN A 114 5.24 10.28 0.88
C ASN A 114 6.09 10.88 -0.26
N SER A 115 5.50 11.73 -1.07
CA SER A 115 6.14 12.34 -2.26
C SER A 115 7.34 13.24 -1.95
N THR A 116 7.57 13.59 -0.69
CA THR A 116 8.67 14.49 -0.29
C THR A 116 9.91 13.74 0.20
N LYS A 117 9.75 12.63 0.89
CA LYS A 117 10.84 11.96 1.61
C LYS A 117 11.03 10.49 1.24
N ALA A 118 10.19 9.97 0.36
CA ALA A 118 10.35 8.63 -0.19
C ALA A 118 10.38 8.65 -1.72
N LYS A 119 11.10 7.71 -2.31
CA LYS A 119 10.99 7.36 -3.72
C LYS A 119 10.53 5.90 -3.77
N GLY A 120 9.48 5.63 -4.51
CA GLY A 120 8.65 4.44 -4.34
C GLY A 120 7.73 4.59 -3.12
N ASN A 121 7.27 3.49 -2.56
CA ASN A 121 6.24 3.43 -1.52
C ASN A 121 4.94 4.16 -1.94
N ASN A 122 4.67 4.14 -3.23
CA ASN A 122 3.43 4.68 -3.77
C ASN A 122 2.41 3.56 -3.86
N THR A 123 1.16 3.90 -3.64
CA THR A 123 0.09 2.92 -3.52
C THR A 123 -0.60 2.69 -4.85
N HIS A 124 -0.61 1.45 -5.32
CA HIS A 124 -1.54 0.96 -6.34
C HIS A 124 -2.75 0.38 -5.64
N LEU A 125 -3.89 1.02 -5.76
CA LEU A 125 -5.11 0.62 -5.09
C LEU A 125 -6.05 -0.13 -6.02
N TYR A 126 -6.47 -1.33 -5.59
CA TYR A 126 -7.36 -2.22 -6.32
C TYR A 126 -8.62 -2.57 -5.51
N LEU A 127 -9.73 -2.71 -6.22
CA LEU A 127 -10.94 -3.38 -5.75
C LEU A 127 -10.99 -4.78 -6.38
N ALA A 128 -11.03 -5.82 -5.54
CA ALA A 128 -11.31 -7.20 -5.92
C ALA A 128 -12.76 -7.52 -5.57
N LYS A 129 -13.62 -7.67 -6.60
CA LYS A 129 -15.05 -7.98 -6.42
C LYS A 129 -15.28 -9.48 -6.35
N ASN A 130 -16.36 -9.89 -5.69
CA ASN A 130 -16.73 -11.31 -5.57
C ASN A 130 -15.60 -12.20 -5.06
N ALA A 131 -14.77 -11.67 -4.14
CA ALA A 131 -13.65 -12.39 -3.58
C ALA A 131 -14.11 -13.63 -2.79
N GLN A 132 -13.48 -14.78 -3.03
CA GLN A 132 -13.80 -16.05 -2.39
C GLN A 132 -12.54 -16.66 -1.78
N LYS A 133 -12.69 -17.35 -0.65
CA LYS A 133 -11.59 -18.09 -0.05
C LYS A 133 -11.37 -19.38 -0.84
N THR A 134 -10.24 -19.50 -1.51
CA THR A 134 -9.91 -20.62 -2.39
C THR A 134 -8.69 -21.42 -1.93
N ALA A 135 -7.92 -20.87 -0.98
CA ALA A 135 -6.71 -21.48 -0.45
C ALA A 135 -6.54 -21.20 1.05
N ASP A 136 -5.58 -21.85 1.66
CA ASP A 136 -5.05 -21.45 2.97
C ASP A 136 -4.03 -20.31 2.78
N GLN A 137 -3.84 -19.51 3.84
CA GLN A 137 -2.83 -18.46 3.89
C GLN A 137 -1.42 -19.05 3.70
N GLN A 138 -0.54 -18.31 3.05
CA GLN A 138 0.86 -18.70 2.82
C GLN A 138 1.77 -17.54 3.25
N PHE A 139 2.10 -17.52 4.54
CA PHE A 139 2.92 -16.48 5.13
C PHE A 139 4.41 -16.70 4.93
N ASP A 140 5.15 -15.60 4.89
CA ASP A 140 6.56 -15.62 5.16
C ASP A 140 6.85 -15.96 6.63
N GLU A 141 8.05 -16.48 6.94
CA GLU A 141 8.43 -16.89 8.30
C GLU A 141 8.30 -15.79 9.37
N ASN A 142 8.19 -14.53 8.95
CA ASN A 142 8.12 -13.35 9.82
C ASN A 142 6.73 -12.72 9.89
N GLU A 143 5.72 -13.35 9.30
CA GLU A 143 4.36 -12.84 9.26
C GLU A 143 3.43 -13.62 10.18
N ASP A 144 2.64 -12.90 10.95
CA ASP A 144 1.57 -13.42 11.81
C ASP A 144 0.32 -12.58 11.56
N ILE A 145 -0.54 -13.06 10.66
CA ILE A 145 -1.68 -12.32 10.11
C ILE A 145 -2.97 -13.05 10.41
N GLU A 146 -3.90 -12.37 11.05
CA GLU A 146 -5.28 -12.82 11.27
C GLU A 146 -6.22 -12.21 10.24
N VAL A 147 -6.99 -13.03 9.54
CA VAL A 147 -8.02 -12.57 8.59
C VAL A 147 -9.33 -12.31 9.32
N LEU A 148 -9.91 -11.14 9.08
CA LEU A 148 -11.19 -10.73 9.60
C LEU A 148 -12.13 -10.40 8.44
N ILE A 149 -13.41 -10.75 8.59
CA ILE A 149 -14.44 -10.45 7.59
C ILE A 149 -15.49 -9.57 8.25
N LYS A 150 -15.73 -8.39 7.67
CA LYS A 150 -16.65 -7.39 8.20
C LYS A 150 -17.62 -6.91 7.13
N PRO A 151 -18.91 -6.69 7.44
CA PRO A 151 -19.80 -6.02 6.50
C PRO A 151 -19.19 -4.70 5.99
N PHE A 152 -19.35 -4.38 4.71
CA PHE A 152 -18.79 -3.15 4.12
C PHE A 152 -19.23 -1.90 4.90
N SER A 153 -20.51 -1.86 5.35
CA SER A 153 -21.03 -0.75 6.15
C SER A 153 -20.32 -0.62 7.51
N GLU A 154 -19.95 -1.75 8.16
CA GLU A 154 -19.19 -1.77 9.41
C GLU A 154 -17.76 -1.28 9.18
N ALA A 155 -17.04 -1.82 8.19
CA ALA A 155 -15.69 -1.37 7.84
C ALA A 155 -15.64 0.13 7.51
N LEU A 156 -16.66 0.63 6.78
CA LEU A 156 -16.80 2.05 6.48
C LEU A 156 -17.07 2.89 7.74
N ALA A 157 -17.83 2.40 8.70
CA ALA A 157 -18.05 3.07 9.98
C ALA A 157 -16.77 3.11 10.81
N MET A 158 -16.00 2.01 10.85
CA MET A 158 -14.71 1.92 11.51
C MET A 158 -13.67 2.88 10.90
N ALA A 159 -13.65 3.03 9.56
CA ALA A 159 -12.81 4.02 8.89
C ALA A 159 -13.16 5.46 9.29
N LYS A 160 -14.46 5.78 9.41
CA LYS A 160 -14.93 7.12 9.79
C LYS A 160 -14.70 7.44 11.28
N SER A 161 -14.74 6.43 12.14
CA SER A 161 -14.50 6.61 13.59
C SER A 161 -13.00 6.69 13.94
N GLY A 162 -12.10 6.32 13.02
CA GLY A 162 -10.66 6.22 13.26
C GLY A 162 -10.24 4.90 13.91
N GLU A 163 -11.10 3.90 13.97
CA GLU A 163 -10.75 2.55 14.41
C GLU A 163 -9.86 1.84 13.36
N LEU A 164 -10.13 2.05 12.06
CA LEU A 164 -9.19 1.73 11.00
C LEU A 164 -8.27 2.94 10.79
N GLN A 165 -6.99 2.77 11.09
CA GLN A 165 -6.00 3.87 11.16
C GLN A 165 -5.12 3.97 9.91
N GLY A 166 -5.05 2.92 9.07
CA GLY A 166 -4.28 2.92 7.82
C GLY A 166 -4.87 3.90 6.82
N VAL A 167 -4.09 4.90 6.39
CA VAL A 167 -4.54 5.93 5.43
C VAL A 167 -5.05 5.29 4.14
N ASP A 168 -4.33 4.30 3.62
CA ASP A 168 -4.69 3.61 2.37
C ASP A 168 -5.97 2.80 2.53
N THR A 169 -6.18 2.16 3.69
CA THR A 169 -7.42 1.45 4.04
C THR A 169 -8.62 2.40 4.05
N VAL A 170 -8.46 3.55 4.71
CA VAL A 170 -9.52 4.56 4.77
C VAL A 170 -9.82 5.12 3.40
N LEU A 171 -8.78 5.44 2.60
CA LEU A 171 -8.93 5.93 1.24
C LEU A 171 -9.69 4.93 0.37
N ALA A 172 -9.32 3.64 0.41
CA ALA A 172 -9.96 2.59 -0.36
C ALA A 172 -11.45 2.48 -0.07
N LEU A 173 -11.82 2.43 1.21
CA LEU A 173 -13.21 2.32 1.64
C LEU A 173 -14.04 3.55 1.24
N MET A 174 -13.45 4.75 1.30
CA MET A 174 -14.13 5.98 0.89
C MET A 174 -14.35 6.04 -0.62
N LEU A 175 -13.35 5.65 -1.44
CA LEU A 175 -13.49 5.58 -2.90
C LEU A 175 -14.53 4.54 -3.32
N ALA A 176 -14.52 3.37 -2.68
CA ALA A 176 -15.47 2.31 -2.97
C ALA A 176 -16.92 2.71 -2.63
N LYS A 177 -17.12 3.44 -1.54
CA LYS A 177 -18.45 3.93 -1.18
C LYS A 177 -19.11 4.69 -2.32
N GLU A 178 -18.40 5.66 -2.92
CA GLU A 178 -18.93 6.47 -4.02
C GLU A 178 -19.27 5.64 -5.27
N LYS A 179 -18.51 4.56 -5.50
CA LYS A 179 -18.69 3.68 -6.67
C LYS A 179 -19.78 2.62 -6.50
N LEU A 180 -19.99 2.15 -5.28
CA LEU A 180 -20.97 1.10 -4.98
C LEU A 180 -22.37 1.66 -4.69
N GLU A 181 -22.49 2.95 -4.36
CA GLU A 181 -23.78 3.64 -4.13
C GLU A 181 -24.36 4.27 -5.42
N ASN A 182 -23.63 4.29 -6.55
CA ASN A 182 -24.05 4.77 -7.87
C ASN A 182 -24.35 3.60 -8.82
#